data_27e9f11e0181aeefa1c23fce8980cc78
#
_entry.id   27e9f11e0181aeefa1c23fce8980cc78
#
_cell.length_a   1.000
_cell.length_b   1.000
_cell.length_c   1.000
_cell.angle_alpha   90.00
_cell.angle_beta   90.00
_cell.angle_gamma   90.00
#
_symmetry.space_group_name_H-M   'P 1'
#
loop_
_entity.id
_entity.type
_entity.pdbx_description
1 polymer ?
#
loop_
_entity_poly.entity_id
_entity_poly.type
_entity_poly.pdbx_seq_one_letter_code
_entity_poly.pdbx_strand_id
1 'polypeptide(L)'
;MKTRRVTKRLVMTSLLALLTPIVLFAPQAYAESYVGGQIGATFPQSLSNGVVTQDGFGGLDISDQDLQKSAMVGGKLGHYFTRARWMGVETGVSYTTPHIKQGVLVFSGPGGTATTPSLAGVHQQMIIWDTDVIFRYPGYRLQPYIGIGPSLYFANLKGPDAPPGQSATSFGFNAEGGLRYYLTRQWTVFGEGKYNYARMSYSSNDSDPNADPFGFRATFSAFTLSLGISYHF
;
A
#
# COMPACT_ATOMS: atom_id res chain seq x y z
N MET A 1 -25.48 -25.95 5.21
CA MET A 1 -24.33 -25.35 4.46
C MET A 1 -24.76 -24.09 3.71
N LYS A 2 -25.31 -23.05 4.39
CA LYS A 2 -25.87 -21.85 3.71
C LYS A 2 -25.51 -20.49 4.36
N THR A 3 -24.63 -20.44 5.35
CA THR A 3 -24.38 -19.22 6.15
C THR A 3 -23.11 -18.45 5.81
N ARG A 4 -22.21 -18.95 4.96
CA ARG A 4 -20.90 -18.34 4.69
C ARG A 4 -20.86 -17.24 3.60
N ARG A 5 -21.92 -17.07 2.79
CA ARG A 5 -21.92 -16.06 1.72
C ARG A 5 -22.37 -14.65 2.15
N VAL A 6 -23.00 -14.54 3.31
CA VAL A 6 -23.55 -13.26 3.78
C VAL A 6 -22.47 -12.34 4.37
N THR A 7 -21.47 -12.91 5.05
CA THR A 7 -20.44 -12.13 5.76
C THR A 7 -19.49 -11.39 4.82
N LYS A 8 -19.12 -11.97 3.67
CA LYS A 8 -18.22 -11.30 2.70
C LYS A 8 -18.88 -10.10 1.99
N ARG A 9 -20.20 -10.13 1.80
CA ARG A 9 -20.95 -9.00 1.22
C ARG A 9 -21.12 -7.84 2.21
N LEU A 10 -21.23 -8.14 3.50
CA LEU A 10 -21.40 -7.10 4.53
C LEU A 10 -20.13 -6.25 4.73
N VAL A 11 -18.96 -6.87 4.68
CA VAL A 11 -17.69 -6.16 4.85
C VAL A 11 -17.41 -5.22 3.67
N MET A 12 -17.74 -5.65 2.44
CA MET A 12 -17.54 -4.81 1.25
C MET A 12 -18.54 -3.65 1.16
N THR A 13 -19.77 -3.83 1.64
CA THR A 13 -20.78 -2.77 1.68
C THR A 13 -20.50 -1.75 2.79
N SER A 14 -19.92 -2.18 3.91
CA SER A 14 -19.54 -1.28 5.01
C SER A 14 -18.36 -0.39 4.67
N LEU A 15 -17.42 -0.86 3.83
CA LEU A 15 -16.27 -0.05 3.40
C LEU A 15 -16.70 1.06 2.42
N LEU A 16 -17.69 0.78 1.57
CA LEU A 16 -18.24 1.77 0.63
C LEU A 16 -19.09 2.84 1.35
N ALA A 17 -19.73 2.48 2.46
CA ALA A 17 -20.55 3.39 3.26
C ALA A 17 -19.72 4.38 4.11
N LEU A 18 -18.45 4.07 4.42
CA LEU A 18 -17.57 4.97 5.15
C LEU A 18 -16.96 6.08 4.27
N LEU A 19 -16.93 5.90 2.96
CA LEU A 19 -16.42 6.89 2.01
C LEU A 19 -17.47 7.95 1.61
N THR A 20 -18.75 7.69 1.85
CA THR A 20 -19.84 8.55 1.40
C THR A 20 -20.08 9.84 2.21
N PRO A 21 -19.78 9.96 3.51
CA PRO A 21 -20.07 11.19 4.25
C PRO A 21 -19.06 12.32 4.06
N ILE A 22 -17.86 12.07 3.49
CA ILE A 22 -16.83 13.11 3.34
C ILE A 22 -17.13 14.08 2.19
N VAL A 23 -17.94 13.67 1.22
CA VAL A 23 -18.26 14.50 0.05
C VAL A 23 -19.45 15.44 0.28
N LEU A 24 -20.30 15.19 1.28
CA LEU A 24 -21.59 15.91 1.44
C LEU A 24 -21.55 17.10 2.41
N PHE A 25 -20.46 17.37 3.10
CA PHE A 25 -20.33 18.51 4.02
C PHE A 25 -19.18 19.45 3.64
N ALA A 26 -19.13 19.91 2.39
CA ALA A 26 -18.31 21.06 2.05
C ALA A 26 -19.14 22.34 2.25
N PRO A 27 -18.87 23.16 3.29
CA PRO A 27 -19.42 24.50 3.34
C PRO A 27 -18.85 25.28 2.14
N GLN A 28 -19.66 26.12 1.51
CA GLN A 28 -19.31 27.01 0.41
C GLN A 28 -18.27 28.07 0.82
N ALA A 29 -17.10 27.65 1.15
CA ALA A 29 -15.94 28.52 1.32
C ALA A 29 -14.89 27.96 0.37
N TYR A 30 -14.37 28.76 -0.52
CA TYR A 30 -13.33 28.56 -1.55
C TYR A 30 -12.16 27.60 -1.18
N ALA A 31 -12.49 26.47 -0.62
CA ALA A 31 -11.58 25.36 -0.37
C ALA A 31 -11.44 24.56 -1.65
N GLU A 32 -10.23 24.29 -2.07
CA GLU A 32 -9.94 23.54 -3.28
C GLU A 32 -9.93 22.05 -2.94
N SER A 33 -10.94 21.33 -3.39
CA SER A 33 -10.98 19.87 -3.33
C SER A 33 -10.64 19.26 -4.68
N TYR A 34 -10.11 18.08 -4.72
CA TYR A 34 -9.82 17.38 -5.96
C TYR A 34 -9.96 15.86 -5.83
N VAL A 35 -10.24 15.26 -6.96
CA VAL A 35 -10.19 13.82 -7.18
C VAL A 35 -9.21 13.52 -8.30
N GLY A 36 -8.39 12.50 -8.15
CA GLY A 36 -7.39 12.15 -9.15
C GLY A 36 -7.25 10.64 -9.34
N GLY A 37 -6.79 10.27 -10.53
CA GLY A 37 -6.36 8.93 -10.87
C GLY A 37 -4.90 8.92 -11.28
N GLN A 38 -4.20 7.85 -10.98
CA GLN A 38 -2.77 7.71 -11.27
C GLN A 38 -2.39 6.29 -11.68
N ILE A 39 -1.37 6.20 -12.51
CA ILE A 39 -0.70 4.96 -12.90
C ILE A 39 0.80 5.13 -12.69
N GLY A 40 1.51 4.04 -12.45
CA GLY A 40 2.93 4.14 -12.20
C GLY A 40 3.63 2.80 -12.08
N ALA A 41 4.82 2.85 -11.53
CA ALA A 41 5.63 1.69 -11.24
C ALA A 41 6.13 1.74 -9.81
N THR A 42 6.00 0.63 -9.11
CA THR A 42 6.55 0.40 -7.78
C THR A 42 7.88 -0.33 -7.90
N PHE A 43 8.89 0.18 -7.24
CA PHE A 43 10.25 -0.33 -7.14
C PHE A 43 10.45 -0.77 -5.69
N PRO A 44 10.01 -1.97 -5.31
CA PRO A 44 10.21 -2.45 -3.97
C PRO A 44 11.68 -2.76 -3.74
N GLN A 45 12.14 -2.50 -2.52
CA GLN A 45 13.38 -3.05 -2.01
C GLN A 45 13.13 -4.50 -1.56
N SER A 46 14.16 -5.22 -1.16
CA SER A 46 13.99 -6.56 -0.61
C SER A 46 13.08 -6.53 0.63
N LEU A 47 12.29 -7.60 0.82
CA LEU A 47 11.72 -7.90 2.13
C LEU A 47 12.85 -8.25 3.08
N SER A 48 13.16 -7.36 3.99
CA SER A 48 14.32 -7.48 4.88
C SER A 48 13.91 -7.76 6.33
N ASN A 49 14.87 -8.20 7.14
CA ASN A 49 14.67 -8.53 8.54
C ASN A 49 13.51 -9.54 8.77
N GLY A 50 13.45 -10.57 7.93
CA GLY A 50 12.47 -11.64 8.03
C GLY A 50 12.74 -12.48 9.29
N VAL A 51 11.72 -12.67 10.13
CA VAL A 51 11.79 -13.51 11.33
C VAL A 51 10.56 -14.40 11.40
N VAL A 52 10.78 -15.70 11.63
CA VAL A 52 9.69 -16.66 11.86
C VAL A 52 9.04 -16.38 13.21
N THR A 53 7.71 -16.35 13.24
CA THR A 53 6.93 -16.06 14.46
C THR A 53 6.15 -17.25 14.99
N GLN A 54 6.31 -18.44 14.38
CA GLN A 54 5.60 -19.66 14.78
C GLN A 54 6.14 -20.22 16.10
N ASP A 55 5.23 -20.71 16.95
CA ASP A 55 5.58 -21.39 18.20
C ASP A 55 6.46 -22.62 17.93
N GLY A 56 7.59 -22.72 18.64
CA GLY A 56 8.57 -23.80 18.50
C GLY A 56 9.67 -23.55 17.44
N PHE A 57 9.46 -22.60 16.52
CA PHE A 57 10.44 -22.16 15.52
C PHE A 57 10.71 -20.65 15.57
N GLY A 58 10.18 -19.97 16.57
CA GLY A 58 10.32 -18.52 16.73
C GLY A 58 11.77 -18.08 16.86
N GLY A 59 12.11 -16.98 16.16
CA GLY A 59 13.45 -16.39 16.20
C GLY A 59 14.41 -16.92 15.13
N LEU A 60 13.95 -17.73 14.17
CA LEU A 60 14.75 -18.02 12.98
C LEU A 60 14.75 -16.83 12.03
N ASP A 61 15.93 -16.39 11.65
CA ASP A 61 16.11 -15.34 10.64
C ASP A 61 15.86 -15.92 9.24
N ILE A 62 15.11 -15.18 8.44
CA ILE A 62 14.87 -15.50 7.03
C ILE A 62 15.72 -14.55 6.20
N SER A 63 16.42 -15.07 5.20
CA SER A 63 17.20 -14.27 4.25
C SER A 63 16.32 -13.24 3.52
N ASP A 64 16.90 -12.10 3.22
CA ASP A 64 16.22 -11.03 2.48
C ASP A 64 15.70 -11.57 1.13
N GLN A 65 14.44 -11.22 0.83
CA GLN A 65 13.79 -11.63 -0.41
C GLN A 65 13.67 -10.45 -1.36
N ASP A 66 14.34 -10.55 -2.49
CA ASP A 66 14.26 -9.56 -3.55
C ASP A 66 12.88 -9.55 -4.20
N LEU A 67 12.31 -8.36 -4.34
CA LEU A 67 11.06 -8.13 -5.04
C LEU A 67 11.31 -7.52 -6.42
N GLN A 68 10.52 -7.92 -7.41
CA GLN A 68 10.53 -7.31 -8.73
C GLN A 68 9.66 -6.06 -8.76
N LYS A 69 10.07 -5.10 -9.59
CA LYS A 69 9.24 -3.93 -9.91
C LYS A 69 7.91 -4.36 -10.51
N SER A 70 6.85 -3.64 -10.18
CA SER A 70 5.51 -3.91 -10.68
C SER A 70 4.77 -2.64 -11.08
N ALA A 71 3.74 -2.81 -11.91
CA ALA A 71 2.82 -1.73 -12.21
C ALA A 71 2.00 -1.35 -10.97
N MET A 72 1.60 -0.08 -10.90
CA MET A 72 0.72 0.46 -9.88
C MET A 72 -0.41 1.25 -10.54
N VAL A 73 -1.62 1.11 -10.01
CA VAL A 73 -2.77 1.94 -10.33
C VAL A 73 -3.39 2.43 -9.04
N GLY A 74 -3.86 3.68 -9.03
CA GLY A 74 -4.44 4.25 -7.81
C GLY A 74 -5.36 5.43 -8.08
N GLY A 75 -6.03 5.84 -7.01
CA GLY A 75 -6.85 7.04 -6.97
C GLY A 75 -6.63 7.80 -5.68
N LYS A 76 -6.86 9.10 -5.71
CA LYS A 76 -6.67 9.98 -4.56
C LYS A 76 -7.75 11.06 -4.49
N LEU A 77 -8.03 11.48 -3.28
CA LEU A 77 -8.91 12.60 -2.94
C LEU A 77 -8.12 13.54 -2.05
N GLY A 78 -8.21 14.83 -2.32
CA GLY A 78 -7.51 15.81 -1.49
C GLY A 78 -8.30 17.10 -1.29
N HIS A 79 -7.90 17.82 -0.25
CA HIS A 79 -8.54 19.08 0.14
C HIS A 79 -7.49 20.04 0.66
N TYR A 80 -7.39 21.22 0.03
CA TYR A 80 -6.57 22.34 0.51
C TYR A 80 -7.39 23.31 1.34
N PHE A 81 -6.84 23.72 2.47
CA PHE A 81 -7.55 24.59 3.40
C PHE A 81 -7.65 26.03 2.90
N THR A 82 -8.82 26.63 3.04
CA THR A 82 -9.07 28.01 2.59
C THR A 82 -8.14 29.04 3.22
N ARG A 83 -7.87 28.90 4.53
CA ARG A 83 -7.00 29.81 5.28
C ARG A 83 -5.52 29.55 5.09
N ALA A 84 -5.17 28.31 4.73
CA ALA A 84 -3.79 27.86 4.53
C ALA A 84 -3.69 27.13 3.18
N ARG A 85 -3.78 27.86 2.07
CA ARG A 85 -3.78 27.30 0.71
C ARG A 85 -2.52 26.51 0.34
N TRP A 86 -1.49 26.65 1.14
CA TRP A 86 -0.23 25.90 1.02
C TRP A 86 -0.28 24.53 1.71
N MET A 87 -1.32 24.25 2.50
CA MET A 87 -1.48 23.02 3.28
C MET A 87 -2.83 22.37 3.00
N GLY A 88 -2.88 21.06 3.02
CA GLY A 88 -4.08 20.27 2.83
C GLY A 88 -3.96 18.87 3.38
N VAL A 89 -4.99 18.09 3.15
CA VAL A 89 -5.01 16.65 3.43
C VAL A 89 -5.33 15.90 2.15
N GLU A 90 -4.72 14.76 1.97
CA GLU A 90 -4.97 13.86 0.85
C GLU A 90 -5.16 12.43 1.39
N THR A 91 -6.06 11.67 0.80
CA THR A 91 -6.17 10.25 1.03
C THR A 91 -6.14 9.52 -0.30
N GLY A 92 -5.42 8.42 -0.36
CA GLY A 92 -5.22 7.65 -1.57
C GLY A 92 -5.40 6.16 -1.35
N VAL A 93 -5.75 5.47 -2.43
CA VAL A 93 -5.75 4.02 -2.48
C VAL A 93 -4.99 3.61 -3.73
N SER A 94 -4.01 2.73 -3.56
CA SER A 94 -3.23 2.19 -4.67
C SER A 94 -3.17 0.67 -4.63
N TYR A 95 -3.07 0.06 -5.81
CA TYR A 95 -2.94 -1.37 -6.00
C TYR A 95 -1.66 -1.67 -6.77
N THR A 96 -0.90 -2.66 -6.30
CA THR A 96 0.34 -3.12 -6.92
C THR A 96 0.56 -4.61 -6.68
N THR A 97 1.30 -5.27 -7.56
CA THR A 97 1.53 -6.73 -7.50
C THR A 97 3.00 -7.08 -7.70
N PRO A 98 3.89 -6.71 -6.78
CA PRO A 98 5.29 -7.11 -6.88
C PRO A 98 5.44 -8.63 -6.79
N HIS A 99 6.29 -9.19 -7.67
CA HIS A 99 6.63 -10.60 -7.68
C HIS A 99 7.88 -10.82 -6.83
N ILE A 100 7.89 -11.91 -6.07
CA ILE A 100 9.11 -12.36 -5.38
C ILE A 100 10.04 -12.93 -6.44
N LYS A 101 11.29 -12.45 -6.48
CA LYS A 101 12.30 -13.05 -7.37
C LYS A 101 12.57 -14.47 -6.93
N GLN A 102 12.73 -15.35 -7.91
CA GLN A 102 13.15 -16.74 -7.62
C GLN A 102 14.51 -16.72 -6.89
N GLY A 103 14.54 -17.31 -5.71
CA GLY A 103 15.71 -17.36 -4.85
C GLY A 103 15.57 -18.48 -3.84
N VAL A 104 16.67 -18.88 -3.23
CA VAL A 104 16.68 -19.87 -2.15
C VAL A 104 16.36 -19.15 -0.85
N LEU A 105 15.36 -19.63 -0.11
CA LEU A 105 15.11 -19.18 1.26
C LEU A 105 16.14 -19.85 2.18
N VAL A 106 16.86 -19.04 2.92
CA VAL A 106 17.79 -19.49 3.94
C VAL A 106 17.23 -19.16 5.30
N PHE A 107 16.97 -20.17 6.10
CA PHE A 107 16.59 -20.04 7.50
C PHE A 107 17.82 -20.23 8.36
N SER A 108 18.15 -19.29 9.22
CA SER A 108 19.30 -19.34 10.12
C SER A 108 18.87 -19.23 11.57
N GLY A 109 19.41 -20.09 12.44
CA GLY A 109 19.11 -20.07 13.86
C GLY A 109 20.15 -20.84 14.68
N PRO A 110 19.97 -20.91 16.01
CA PRO A 110 20.93 -21.58 16.91
C PRO A 110 21.19 -23.05 16.59
N GLY A 111 20.28 -23.72 15.88
CA GLY A 111 20.40 -25.14 15.49
C GLY A 111 21.05 -25.35 14.13
N GLY A 112 21.47 -24.31 13.42
CA GLY A 112 22.08 -24.40 12.09
C GLY A 112 21.32 -23.64 11.02
N THR A 113 21.64 -23.94 9.76
CA THR A 113 21.06 -23.30 8.58
C THR A 113 20.32 -24.35 7.75
N ALA A 114 19.06 -24.04 7.38
CA ALA A 114 18.27 -24.85 6.46
C ALA A 114 17.96 -24.03 5.21
N THR A 115 17.91 -24.69 4.05
CA THR A 115 17.55 -24.07 2.77
C THR A 115 16.33 -24.74 2.19
N THR A 116 15.41 -23.96 1.62
CA THR A 116 14.29 -24.50 0.85
C THR A 116 14.48 -24.21 -0.64
N PRO A 117 13.84 -25.03 -1.52
CA PRO A 117 13.74 -24.68 -2.93
C PRO A 117 13.08 -23.30 -3.13
N SER A 118 13.40 -22.64 -4.24
CA SER A 118 12.92 -21.29 -4.54
C SER A 118 11.40 -21.24 -4.61
N LEU A 119 10.83 -20.14 -4.10
CA LEU A 119 9.41 -19.78 -4.28
C LEU A 119 9.20 -19.29 -5.72
N ALA A 120 8.93 -20.19 -6.66
CA ALA A 120 8.68 -19.84 -8.03
C ALA A 120 7.24 -19.32 -8.19
N GLY A 121 7.07 -18.19 -8.88
CA GLY A 121 5.73 -17.66 -9.24
C GLY A 121 4.91 -17.08 -8.09
N VAL A 122 5.51 -16.81 -6.92
CA VAL A 122 4.81 -16.14 -5.82
C VAL A 122 4.80 -14.63 -6.09
N HIS A 123 3.62 -14.05 -6.03
CA HIS A 123 3.42 -12.60 -6.12
C HIS A 123 2.63 -12.10 -4.93
N GLN A 124 2.94 -10.89 -4.54
CA GLN A 124 2.27 -10.20 -3.44
C GLN A 124 1.23 -9.23 -4.01
N GLN A 125 -0.04 -9.54 -3.85
CA GLN A 125 -1.11 -8.58 -4.13
C GLN A 125 -1.21 -7.61 -2.96
N MET A 126 -1.07 -6.32 -3.24
CA MET A 126 -1.05 -5.31 -2.19
C MET A 126 -2.00 -4.16 -2.52
N ILE A 127 -2.86 -3.83 -1.56
CA ILE A 127 -3.63 -2.59 -1.54
C ILE A 127 -3.02 -1.71 -0.44
N ILE A 128 -2.69 -0.48 -0.78
CA ILE A 128 -2.15 0.52 0.14
C ILE A 128 -3.18 1.64 0.24
N TRP A 129 -3.61 1.93 1.44
CA TRP A 129 -4.44 3.09 1.76
C TRP A 129 -3.62 4.05 2.60
N ASP A 130 -3.41 5.25 2.09
CA ASP A 130 -2.66 6.31 2.77
C ASP A 130 -3.54 7.53 3.07
N THR A 131 -3.11 8.31 4.06
CA THR A 131 -3.71 9.60 4.38
C THR A 131 -2.60 10.55 4.79
N ASP A 132 -2.39 11.60 4.01
CA ASP A 132 -1.25 12.48 4.09
C ASP A 132 -1.64 13.91 4.43
N VAL A 133 -0.77 14.57 5.18
CA VAL A 133 -0.73 16.03 5.23
C VAL A 133 0.17 16.47 4.07
N ILE A 134 -0.39 17.29 3.19
CA ILE A 134 0.32 17.78 2.00
C ILE A 134 0.60 19.27 2.11
N PHE A 135 1.76 19.65 1.59
CA PHE A 135 2.23 21.02 1.51
C PHE A 135 2.55 21.34 0.06
N ARG A 136 1.97 22.38 -0.50
CA ARG A 136 2.24 22.84 -1.87
C ARG A 136 2.70 24.28 -1.90
N TYR A 137 3.34 24.67 -2.99
CA TYR A 137 3.64 26.07 -3.30
C TYR A 137 2.56 26.61 -4.25
N PRO A 138 1.53 27.34 -3.74
CA PRO A 138 0.40 27.79 -4.53
C PRO A 138 0.72 29.03 -5.36
N GLY A 139 -0.17 29.39 -6.30
CA GLY A 139 -0.11 30.66 -7.04
C GLY A 139 0.48 30.58 -8.44
N TYR A 140 1.08 29.45 -8.80
CA TYR A 140 1.63 29.21 -10.14
C TYR A 140 0.92 28.03 -10.82
N ARG A 141 1.06 27.95 -12.15
CA ARG A 141 0.56 26.78 -12.90
C ARG A 141 1.30 25.50 -12.55
N LEU A 142 2.61 25.60 -12.27
CA LEU A 142 3.42 24.50 -11.80
C LEU A 142 3.57 24.62 -10.28
N GLN A 143 3.06 23.64 -9.55
CA GLN A 143 3.04 23.64 -8.10
C GLN A 143 3.80 22.40 -7.59
N PRO A 144 5.00 22.58 -7.05
CA PRO A 144 5.65 21.53 -6.30
C PRO A 144 4.88 21.28 -5.00
N TYR A 145 4.88 20.01 -4.58
CA TYR A 145 4.27 19.60 -3.32
C TYR A 145 5.06 18.47 -2.68
N ILE A 146 4.89 18.35 -1.37
CA ILE A 146 5.37 17.23 -0.56
C ILE A 146 4.23 16.79 0.36
N GLY A 147 4.24 15.53 0.75
CA GLY A 147 3.29 14.94 1.68
C GLY A 147 3.94 13.92 2.58
N ILE A 148 3.34 13.70 3.73
CA ILE A 148 3.74 12.67 4.67
C ILE A 148 2.52 12.21 5.47
N GLY A 149 2.42 10.92 5.73
CA GLY A 149 1.34 10.39 6.54
C GLY A 149 1.41 8.90 6.83
N PRO A 150 0.42 8.42 7.60
CA PRO A 150 0.23 7.02 7.87
C PRO A 150 -0.35 6.27 6.66
N SER A 151 -0.05 4.99 6.60
CA SER A 151 -0.57 4.09 5.58
C SER A 151 -1.00 2.76 6.18
N LEU A 152 -2.04 2.17 5.61
CA LEU A 152 -2.51 0.82 5.88
C LEU A 152 -2.23 -0.05 4.65
N TYR A 153 -1.61 -1.19 4.90
CA TYR A 153 -1.21 -2.16 3.89
C TYR A 153 -2.03 -3.43 4.05
N PHE A 154 -2.68 -3.85 2.97
CA PHE A 154 -3.40 -5.10 2.88
C PHE A 154 -2.69 -5.94 1.82
N ALA A 155 -1.97 -6.97 2.27
CA ALA A 155 -1.16 -7.81 1.40
C ALA A 155 -1.65 -9.26 1.45
N ASN A 156 -1.66 -9.92 0.28
CA ASN A 156 -1.94 -11.34 0.15
C ASN A 156 -0.87 -11.97 -0.72
N LEU A 157 -0.29 -13.08 -0.28
CA LEU A 157 0.59 -13.88 -1.10
C LEU A 157 -0.25 -14.81 -1.99
N LYS A 158 0.09 -14.83 -3.29
CA LYS A 158 -0.58 -15.64 -4.31
C LYS A 158 0.46 -16.30 -5.19
N GLY A 159 0.16 -17.50 -5.67
CA GLY A 159 1.02 -18.24 -6.59
C GLY A 159 0.92 -19.74 -6.36
N PRO A 160 1.45 -20.57 -7.29
CA PRO A 160 1.42 -22.03 -7.15
C PRO A 160 2.20 -22.53 -5.93
N ASP A 161 3.30 -21.83 -5.59
CA ASP A 161 4.17 -22.18 -4.45
C ASP A 161 3.93 -21.29 -3.22
N ALA A 162 2.87 -20.46 -3.25
CA ALA A 162 2.51 -19.64 -2.11
C ALA A 162 1.80 -20.51 -1.05
N PRO A 163 2.17 -20.40 0.23
CA PRO A 163 1.41 -21.04 1.30
C PRO A 163 -0.04 -20.54 1.28
N PRO A 164 -1.03 -21.42 1.40
CA PRO A 164 -2.44 -21.04 1.32
C PRO A 164 -2.83 -20.11 2.48
N GLY A 165 -3.63 -19.08 2.18
CA GLY A 165 -4.21 -18.21 3.18
C GLY A 165 -3.28 -17.16 3.81
N GLN A 166 -2.05 -17.00 3.33
CA GLN A 166 -1.10 -16.02 3.88
C GLN A 166 -1.54 -14.59 3.55
N SER A 167 -1.91 -13.85 4.57
CA SER A 167 -2.30 -12.44 4.46
C SER A 167 -1.63 -11.60 5.54
N ALA A 168 -1.46 -10.31 5.26
CA ALA A 168 -0.95 -9.33 6.20
C ALA A 168 -1.80 -8.07 6.13
N THR A 169 -2.18 -7.56 7.30
CA THR A 169 -2.68 -6.21 7.46
C THR A 169 -1.71 -5.47 8.36
N SER A 170 -1.11 -4.39 7.85
CA SER A 170 -0.03 -3.72 8.55
C SER A 170 -0.17 -2.21 8.49
N PHE A 171 0.25 -1.57 9.56
CA PHE A 171 0.38 -0.12 9.62
C PHE A 171 1.79 0.28 9.21
N GLY A 172 1.88 1.39 8.48
CA GLY A 172 3.14 1.95 8.04
C GLY A 172 3.06 3.46 7.82
N PHE A 173 4.07 3.98 7.16
CA PHE A 173 4.20 5.39 6.83
C PHE A 173 4.61 5.56 5.39
N ASN A 174 4.23 6.71 4.82
CA ASN A 174 4.70 7.12 3.52
C ASN A 174 5.18 8.58 3.55
N ALA A 175 6.03 8.91 2.59
CA ALA A 175 6.40 10.27 2.26
C ALA A 175 6.37 10.41 0.74
N GLU A 176 5.79 11.50 0.25
CA GLU A 176 5.66 11.75 -1.17
C GLU A 176 6.15 13.14 -1.55
N GLY A 177 6.50 13.29 -2.81
CA GLY A 177 6.86 14.58 -3.38
C GLY A 177 6.59 14.56 -4.88
N GLY A 178 6.09 15.69 -5.39
CA GLY A 178 5.69 15.75 -6.78
C GLY A 178 5.57 17.16 -7.33
N LEU A 179 5.24 17.18 -8.61
CA LEU A 179 4.95 18.41 -9.35
C LEU A 179 3.55 18.28 -9.95
N ARG A 180 2.71 19.26 -9.71
CA ARG A 180 1.36 19.37 -10.27
C ARG A 180 1.32 20.55 -11.24
N TYR A 181 0.86 20.30 -12.47
CA TYR A 181 0.73 21.32 -13.50
C TYR A 181 -0.74 21.54 -13.88
N TYR A 182 -1.23 22.75 -13.72
CA TYR A 182 -2.60 23.16 -14.04
C TYR A 182 -2.74 23.42 -15.55
N LEU A 183 -3.42 22.50 -16.25
CA LEU A 183 -3.80 22.67 -17.65
C LEU A 183 -4.90 23.74 -17.78
N THR A 184 -5.89 23.67 -16.90
CA THR A 184 -6.98 24.62 -16.75
C THR A 184 -7.13 24.98 -15.27
N ARG A 185 -8.19 25.73 -14.90
CA ARG A 185 -8.51 25.98 -13.48
C ARG A 185 -8.95 24.72 -12.74
N GLN A 186 -9.46 23.73 -13.45
CA GLN A 186 -10.03 22.49 -12.89
C GLN A 186 -9.18 21.27 -13.16
N TRP A 187 -8.51 21.19 -14.31
CA TRP A 187 -7.76 20.00 -14.72
C TRP A 187 -6.26 20.18 -14.48
N THR A 188 -5.67 19.18 -13.83
CA THR A 188 -4.23 19.15 -13.63
C THR A 188 -3.67 17.79 -14.05
N VAL A 189 -2.41 17.79 -14.43
CA VAL A 189 -1.59 16.61 -14.52
C VAL A 189 -0.52 16.65 -13.43
N PHE A 190 -0.10 15.52 -12.93
CA PHE A 190 0.92 15.48 -11.89
C PHE A 190 1.88 14.30 -12.08
N GLY A 191 3.10 14.50 -11.63
CA GLY A 191 4.10 13.45 -11.45
C GLY A 191 4.53 13.40 -10.01
N GLU A 192 4.63 12.19 -9.45
CA GLU A 192 4.85 11.96 -8.02
C GLU A 192 5.82 10.83 -7.78
N GLY A 193 6.71 11.01 -6.81
CA GLY A 193 7.50 9.96 -6.20
C GLY A 193 7.05 9.76 -4.76
N LYS A 194 6.75 8.52 -4.38
CA LYS A 194 6.29 8.13 -3.04
C LYS A 194 7.20 7.04 -2.47
N TYR A 195 7.69 7.25 -1.26
CA TYR A 195 8.39 6.24 -0.49
C TYR A 195 7.44 5.65 0.55
N ASN A 196 7.35 4.32 0.59
CA ASN A 196 6.49 3.56 1.46
C ASN A 196 7.34 2.70 2.40
N TYR A 197 6.94 2.61 3.67
CA TYR A 197 7.60 1.79 4.68
C TYR A 197 6.57 1.15 5.61
N ALA A 198 6.65 -0.18 5.79
CA ALA A 198 5.80 -0.91 6.72
C ALA A 198 6.52 -2.14 7.29
N ARG A 199 6.18 -2.50 8.52
CA ARG A 199 6.50 -3.83 9.08
C ARG A 199 5.30 -4.73 8.88
N MET A 200 5.46 -5.71 8.01
CA MET A 200 4.41 -6.67 7.68
C MET A 200 4.51 -7.90 8.58
N SER A 201 3.37 -8.33 9.11
CA SER A 201 3.23 -9.58 9.85
C SER A 201 2.27 -10.46 9.07
N TYR A 202 2.80 -11.51 8.48
CA TYR A 202 2.02 -12.52 7.78
C TYR A 202 1.59 -13.60 8.76
N SER A 203 0.33 -13.97 8.71
CA SER A 203 -0.22 -15.07 9.48
C SER A 203 -1.15 -15.90 8.60
N SER A 204 -1.18 -17.20 8.86
CA SER A 204 -2.18 -18.07 8.29
C SER A 204 -3.58 -17.71 8.80
N ASN A 205 -4.58 -17.88 7.96
CA ASN A 205 -5.96 -17.71 8.38
C ASN A 205 -6.43 -18.98 9.09
N ASP A 206 -6.56 -18.93 10.42
CA ASP A 206 -7.00 -20.07 11.26
C ASP A 206 -8.36 -20.67 10.86
N SER A 207 -9.11 -19.96 10.00
CA SER A 207 -10.40 -20.42 9.47
C SER A 207 -10.28 -21.38 8.28
N ASP A 208 -9.08 -21.53 7.70
CA ASP A 208 -8.81 -22.43 6.59
C ASP A 208 -8.07 -23.66 7.13
N PRO A 209 -8.67 -24.86 7.11
CA PRO A 209 -8.02 -26.10 7.58
C PRO A 209 -6.78 -26.50 6.76
N ASN A 210 -6.57 -25.90 5.59
CA ASN A 210 -5.39 -26.09 4.73
C ASN A 210 -4.40 -24.93 4.84
N ALA A 211 -4.65 -23.94 5.71
CA ALA A 211 -3.72 -22.84 5.90
C ALA A 211 -2.43 -23.35 6.56
N ASP A 212 -1.31 -22.93 6.02
CA ASP A 212 -0.02 -23.20 6.64
C ASP A 212 0.04 -22.46 8.00
N PRO A 213 0.29 -23.12 9.13
CA PRO A 213 0.45 -22.46 10.42
C PRO A 213 1.69 -21.55 10.50
N PHE A 214 2.48 -21.49 9.44
CA PHE A 214 3.70 -20.72 9.37
C PHE A 214 3.43 -19.22 9.31
N GLY A 215 3.90 -18.47 10.32
CA GLY A 215 3.85 -17.02 10.37
C GLY A 215 5.25 -16.40 10.29
N PHE A 216 5.38 -15.23 9.63
CA PHE A 216 6.63 -14.49 9.61
C PHE A 216 6.40 -12.98 9.61
N ARG A 217 7.41 -12.25 10.06
CA ARG A 217 7.46 -10.77 9.98
C ARG A 217 8.57 -10.36 9.04
N ALA A 218 8.31 -9.33 8.24
CA ALA A 218 9.32 -8.74 7.37
C ALA A 218 9.09 -7.24 7.20
N THR A 219 10.17 -6.50 6.96
CA THR A 219 10.10 -5.08 6.63
C THR A 219 9.90 -4.93 5.13
N PHE A 220 8.85 -4.23 4.74
CA PHE A 220 8.59 -3.81 3.37
C PHE A 220 8.97 -2.34 3.20
N SER A 221 9.74 -2.03 2.18
CA SER A 221 9.96 -0.67 1.72
C SER A 221 9.94 -0.62 0.20
N ALA A 222 9.38 0.45 -0.36
CA ALA A 222 9.25 0.61 -1.79
C ALA A 222 9.27 2.09 -2.17
N PHE A 223 9.86 2.37 -3.34
CA PHE A 223 9.72 3.64 -4.01
C PHE A 223 8.76 3.49 -5.18
N THR A 224 7.77 4.38 -5.30
CA THR A 224 6.79 4.38 -6.38
C THR A 224 6.94 5.67 -7.18
N LEU A 225 6.98 5.55 -8.50
CA LEU A 225 6.88 6.68 -9.43
C LEU A 225 5.54 6.59 -10.15
N SER A 226 4.79 7.68 -10.16
CA SER A 226 3.48 7.75 -10.80
C SER A 226 3.28 9.02 -11.60
N LEU A 227 2.40 8.91 -12.57
CA LEU A 227 1.82 10.01 -13.33
C LEU A 227 0.31 9.94 -13.21
N GLY A 228 -0.34 11.09 -13.11
CA GLY A 228 -1.77 11.13 -12.93
C GLY A 228 -2.43 12.40 -13.45
N ILE A 229 -3.75 12.36 -13.42
CA ILE A 229 -4.62 13.49 -13.74
C ILE A 229 -5.57 13.72 -12.58
N SER A 230 -5.87 14.97 -12.25
CA SER A 230 -6.86 15.32 -11.23
C SER A 230 -7.78 16.42 -11.67
N TYR A 231 -9.01 16.38 -11.14
CA TYR A 231 -10.04 17.37 -11.32
C TYR A 231 -10.27 18.12 -10.01
N HIS A 232 -10.19 19.43 -10.04
CA HIS A 232 -10.32 20.36 -8.92
C HIS A 232 -11.67 21.08 -8.96
N PHE A 233 -12.32 21.18 -7.82
CA PHE A 233 -13.65 21.81 -7.68
C PHE A 233 -13.77 22.57 -6.38
#